data_8aafcf6ba89aaacde24aeb5bfa1c84fc
#
_entry.id   8aafcf6ba89aaacde24aeb5bfa1c84fc
#
_cell.length_a   1.000
_cell.length_b   1.000
_cell.length_c   1.000
_cell.angle_alpha   90.00
_cell.angle_beta   90.00
_cell.angle_gamma   90.00
#
_symmetry.space_group_name_H-M   'P 1'
#
loop_
_entity.id
_entity.type
_entity.pdbx_description
1 polymer ?
#
loop_
_entity_poly.entity_id
_entity_poly.type
_entity_poly.pdbx_seq_one_letter_code
_entity_poly.pdbx_strand_id
1 'polypeptide(L)'
;MSSYELNRFLFDLKMNPAALKSAVADLEGAMSPYGLGDEEKKALREGDPRRLRQLGAHGMLALYILRLHSEFQSNIYWQQK
;
A
#
# COMPACT_ATOMS: atom_id res chain seq x y z
N MET A 1 10.25 5.48 -14.22
CA MET A 1 10.69 5.61 -13.30
C MET A 1 10.06 5.36 -12.03
N SER A 2 9.07 6.03 -11.64
CA SER A 2 8.48 5.90 -10.34
C SER A 2 7.81 4.58 -10.09
N SER A 3 7.41 3.85 -11.13
CA SER A 3 6.74 2.55 -10.95
C SER A 3 7.65 1.52 -10.26
N TYR A 4 8.96 1.68 -10.36
CA TYR A 4 9.85 0.78 -9.67
C TYR A 4 9.65 0.84 -8.16
N GLU A 5 9.59 2.06 -7.61
CA GLU A 5 9.40 2.22 -6.17
C GLU A 5 8.02 1.77 -5.73
N LEU A 6 7.00 2.04 -6.55
CA LEU A 6 5.64 1.59 -6.26
C LEU A 6 5.58 0.06 -6.18
N ASN A 7 6.14 -0.62 -7.16
CA ASN A 7 6.16 -2.07 -7.17
C ASN A 7 6.99 -2.64 -6.04
N ARG A 8 8.10 -1.98 -5.70
CA ARG A 8 8.96 -2.39 -4.61
C ARG A 8 8.20 -2.30 -3.28
N PHE A 9 7.46 -1.21 -3.07
CA PHE A 9 6.67 -1.03 -1.86
C PHE A 9 5.61 -2.14 -1.74
N LEU A 10 4.87 -2.38 -2.82
CA LEU A 10 3.83 -3.40 -2.82
C LEU A 10 4.41 -4.80 -2.63
N PHE A 11 5.55 -5.05 -3.26
CA PHE A 11 6.22 -6.34 -3.12
C PHE A 11 6.65 -6.58 -1.68
N ASP A 12 7.19 -5.56 -1.03
CA ASP A 12 7.62 -5.68 0.36
C ASP A 12 6.43 -5.96 1.27
N LEU A 13 5.28 -5.32 1.01
CA LEU A 13 4.07 -5.61 1.78
C LEU A 13 3.67 -7.07 1.63
N LYS A 14 3.82 -7.60 0.42
CA LYS A 14 3.43 -8.98 0.15
C LYS A 14 4.37 -9.97 0.83
N MET A 15 5.66 -9.72 0.77
CA MET A 15 6.67 -10.69 1.19
C MET A 15 7.06 -10.56 2.65
N ASN A 16 6.80 -9.42 3.27
CA ASN A 16 7.25 -9.17 4.62
C ASN A 16 6.08 -8.82 5.53
N PRO A 17 5.63 -9.75 6.38
CA PRO A 17 4.51 -9.47 7.28
C PRO A 17 4.74 -8.29 8.22
N ALA A 18 5.99 -8.04 8.60
CA ALA A 18 6.30 -6.91 9.46
C ALA A 18 6.10 -5.59 8.70
N ALA A 19 6.40 -5.58 7.40
CA ALA A 19 6.16 -4.40 6.58
C ALA A 19 4.67 -4.13 6.46
N LEU A 20 3.86 -5.17 6.31
CA LEU A 20 2.42 -5.00 6.25
C LEU A 20 1.88 -4.43 7.56
N LYS A 21 2.33 -4.95 8.68
CA LYS A 21 1.91 -4.44 9.99
C LYS A 21 2.29 -2.99 10.18
N SER A 22 3.50 -2.63 9.77
CA SER A 22 3.96 -1.25 9.86
C SER A 22 3.09 -0.33 9.02
N ALA A 23 2.72 -0.76 7.83
CA ALA A 23 1.88 0.04 6.95
C ALA A 23 0.48 0.21 7.51
N VAL A 24 -0.06 -0.82 8.15
CA VAL A 24 -1.37 -0.72 8.80
C VAL A 24 -1.32 0.27 9.95
N ALA A 25 -0.25 0.25 10.72
CA ALA A 25 -0.10 1.14 11.86
C ALA A 25 0.17 2.59 11.43
N ASP A 26 0.97 2.77 10.38
CA ASP A 26 1.37 4.11 9.92
C ASP A 26 1.75 4.03 8.44
N LEU A 27 0.76 4.21 7.57
CA LEU A 27 0.99 4.12 6.14
C LEU A 27 1.96 5.20 5.65
N GLU A 28 1.82 6.42 6.16
CA GLU A 28 2.69 7.52 5.73
C GLU A 28 4.15 7.22 6.09
N GLY A 29 4.38 6.74 7.28
CA GLY A 29 5.72 6.36 7.70
C GLY A 29 6.27 5.20 6.89
N ALA A 30 5.42 4.24 6.56
CA ALA A 30 5.83 3.08 5.78
C ALA A 30 6.20 3.48 4.35
N MET A 31 5.53 4.47 3.79
CA MET A 31 5.81 4.95 2.44
C MET A 31 7.06 5.84 2.38
N SER A 32 7.42 6.44 3.50
CA SER A 32 8.47 7.44 3.56
C SER A 32 9.82 6.99 2.97
N PRO A 33 10.30 5.75 3.23
CA PRO A 33 11.60 5.33 2.70
C PRO A 33 11.63 5.11 1.19
N TYR A 34 10.46 5.10 0.54
CA TYR A 34 10.36 4.83 -0.89
C TYR A 34 10.23 6.12 -1.66
N GLY A 35 10.78 6.15 -2.87
CA GLY A 35 10.69 7.33 -3.72
C GLY A 35 9.37 7.41 -4.46
N LEU A 36 8.26 7.41 -3.71
CA LEU A 36 6.92 7.43 -4.31
C LEU A 36 6.51 8.86 -4.67
N GLY A 37 5.84 8.98 -5.84
CA GLY A 37 5.28 10.26 -6.23
C GLY A 37 3.96 10.52 -5.53
N ASP A 38 3.47 11.76 -5.62
CA ASP A 38 2.24 12.16 -4.95
C ASP A 38 1.04 11.36 -5.42
N GLU A 39 0.95 11.09 -6.72
CA GLU A 39 -0.16 10.30 -7.26
C GLU A 39 -0.11 8.86 -6.76
N GLU A 40 1.09 8.31 -6.64
CA GLU A 40 1.26 6.96 -6.13
C GLU A 40 0.84 6.88 -4.67
N LYS A 41 1.27 7.85 -3.87
CA LYS A 41 0.87 7.89 -2.47
C LYS A 41 -0.63 8.02 -2.32
N LYS A 42 -1.24 8.87 -3.15
CA LYS A 42 -2.68 9.05 -3.10
C LYS A 42 -3.41 7.75 -3.43
N ALA A 43 -2.97 7.06 -4.48
CA ALA A 43 -3.59 5.79 -4.87
C ALA A 43 -3.44 4.74 -3.77
N LEU A 44 -2.30 4.71 -3.10
CA LEU A 44 -2.08 3.78 -2.00
C LEU A 44 -2.99 4.11 -0.82
N ARG A 45 -3.18 5.38 -0.51
CA ARG A 45 -4.08 5.78 0.58
C ARG A 45 -5.53 5.41 0.26
N GLU A 46 -5.92 5.56 -1.01
CA GLU A 46 -7.28 5.26 -1.43
C GLU A 46 -7.53 3.77 -1.59
N GLY A 47 -6.46 3.01 -1.81
CA GLY A 47 -6.59 1.57 -1.98
C GLY A 47 -7.25 1.15 -3.28
N ASP A 48 -7.03 1.90 -4.34
CA ASP A 48 -7.64 1.64 -5.64
C ASP A 48 -6.66 0.87 -6.53
N PRO A 49 -6.85 -0.45 -6.71
CA PRO A 49 -5.92 -1.23 -7.53
C PRO A 49 -5.91 -0.80 -8.99
N ARG A 50 -7.02 -0.27 -9.51
CA ARG A 50 -7.04 0.19 -10.89
C ARG A 50 -6.11 1.38 -11.07
N ARG A 51 -6.16 2.32 -10.13
CA ARG A 51 -5.31 3.50 -10.20
C ARG A 51 -3.84 3.11 -10.09
N LEU A 52 -3.55 2.17 -9.20
CA LEU A 52 -2.18 1.69 -9.05
C LEU A 52 -1.66 1.06 -10.33
N ARG A 53 -2.50 0.29 -11.02
CA ARG A 53 -2.11 -0.30 -12.30
C ARG A 53 -1.86 0.76 -13.34
N GLN A 54 -2.67 1.80 -13.38
CA GLN A 54 -2.47 2.91 -14.30
C GLN A 54 -1.13 3.59 -14.05
N LEU A 55 -0.69 3.60 -12.80
CA LEU A 55 0.58 4.23 -12.43
C LEU A 55 1.77 3.29 -12.61
N GLY A 56 1.54 2.07 -13.05
CA GLY A 56 2.61 1.15 -13.40
C GLY A 56 2.79 -0.05 -12.48
N ALA A 57 1.87 -0.25 -11.53
CA ALA A 57 1.96 -1.40 -10.64
C ALA A 57 1.63 -2.68 -11.40
N HIS A 58 2.35 -3.76 -11.08
CA HIS A 58 2.02 -5.08 -11.60
C HIS A 58 0.65 -5.49 -11.08
N GLY A 59 -0.15 -6.14 -11.94
CA GLY A 59 -1.52 -6.47 -11.60
C GLY A 59 -1.69 -7.22 -10.29
N MET A 60 -0.86 -8.24 -10.06
CA MET A 60 -0.96 -9.01 -8.82
C MET A 60 -0.57 -8.19 -7.60
N LEU A 61 0.44 -7.34 -7.74
CA LEU A 61 0.87 -6.49 -6.64
C LEU A 61 -0.16 -5.41 -6.35
N ALA A 62 -0.78 -4.87 -7.40
CA ALA A 62 -1.82 -3.86 -7.23
C ALA A 62 -3.00 -4.41 -6.43
N LEU A 63 -3.37 -5.66 -6.67
CA LEU A 63 -4.46 -6.28 -5.93
C LEU A 63 -4.13 -6.46 -4.46
N TYR A 64 -2.87 -6.53 -4.11
CA TYR A 64 -2.47 -6.71 -2.72
C TYR A 64 -2.87 -5.52 -1.85
N ILE A 65 -3.09 -4.36 -2.46
CA ILE A 65 -3.53 -3.18 -1.71
C ILE A 65 -4.90 -3.42 -1.06
N LEU A 66 -5.70 -4.29 -1.65
CA LEU A 66 -6.99 -4.63 -1.06
C LEU A 66 -6.82 -5.33 0.27
N ARG A 67 -5.79 -6.15 0.39
CA ARG A 67 -5.48 -6.81 1.65
C ARG A 67 -5.07 -5.80 2.71
N LEU A 68 -4.22 -4.84 2.33
CA LEU A 68 -3.80 -3.79 3.25
C LEU A 68 -5.00 -3.02 3.77
N HIS A 69 -5.92 -2.64 2.89
CA HIS A 69 -7.07 -1.87 3.30
C HIS A 69 -8.08 -2.69 4.11
N SER A 70 -8.13 -3.98 3.85
CA SER A 70 -8.93 -4.88 4.68
C SER A 70 -8.40 -4.88 6.12
N GLU A 71 -7.08 -4.90 6.28
CA GLU A 71 -6.47 -4.85 7.61
C GLU A 71 -6.73 -3.51 8.29
N PHE A 72 -6.68 -2.42 7.54
CA PHE A 72 -7.03 -1.11 8.07
C PHE A 72 -8.45 -1.12 8.62
N GLN A 73 -9.39 -1.63 7.86
CA GLN A 73 -10.79 -1.64 8.28
C GLN A 73 -10.99 -2.49 9.52
N SER A 74 -10.33 -3.64 9.58
CA SER A 74 -10.37 -4.48 10.76
C SER A 74 -9.87 -3.75 11.98
N ASN A 75 -8.75 -3.06 11.83
CA ASN A 75 -8.13 -2.32 12.91
C ASN A 75 -9.04 -1.21 13.41
N ILE A 76 -9.63 -0.47 12.48
CA ILE A 76 -10.54 0.62 12.82
C ILE A 76 -11.78 0.07 13.53
N TYR A 77 -12.30 -1.03 13.04
CA TYR A 77 -13.48 -1.65 13.63
C TYR A 77 -13.24 -2.00 15.10
N TRP A 78 -12.09 -2.60 15.40
CA TRP A 78 -11.76 -2.94 16.77
C TRP A 78 -11.60 -1.71 17.65
N GLN A 79 -11.06 -0.63 17.09
CA GLN A 79 -10.86 0.60 17.86
C GLN A 79 -12.18 1.28 18.19
N GLN A 80 -13.19 1.06 17.42
CA GLN A 80 -14.50 1.67 17.67
C GLN A 80 -15.25 1.00 18.80
N LYS A 81 -14.77 -0.13 19.22
CA LYS A 81 -15.37 -0.78 20.36
C LYS A 81 -14.85 -0.21 21.66
#